data_78aac467acd4e5ff27088b13cfc874d6
#
_entry.id   78aac467acd4e5ff27088b13cfc874d6
#
_cell.length_a   1.000
_cell.length_b   1.000
_cell.length_c   1.000
_cell.angle_alpha   90.00
_cell.angle_beta   90.00
_cell.angle_gamma   90.00
#
_symmetry.space_group_name_H-M   'P 1'
#
loop_
_entity.id
_entity.type
_entity.pdbx_description
1 polymer ?
#
loop_
_entity_poly.entity_id
_entity_poly.type
_entity_poly.pdbx_seq_one_letter_code
_entity_poly.pdbx_strand_id
1 'polypeptide(L)'
;MDFIKKPTSPEKILDILSEYGLYRPDDVIAQKPEPADESVSDENISLTGCLQEMANVAMGQAADLLARLLDVFITLPVPRVAMIAHSELAMALNAAASQRSYSAVCQGFTGASIAGEALLLFSDSSFDDMAALLQYEDANRDALEVEVLMDMSSILFGAFLKGLGDQMDIKFGLSHPTVLGQHRQIADLLEHHQHQDQQLLSIEINYEIEDHNVVCDLLILLTADSVPRLEQALAYLVE
;
A
#
# COMPACT_ATOMS: atom_id res chain seq x y z
N MET A 1 10.02 -6.11 38.21
CA MET A 1 9.38 -5.91 36.91
C MET A 1 7.94 -5.51 37.14
N ASP A 2 7.66 -4.22 37.07
CA ASP A 2 6.30 -3.71 37.30
C ASP A 2 5.51 -3.72 35.99
N PHE A 3 4.44 -4.50 35.97
CA PHE A 3 3.53 -4.54 34.82
C PHE A 3 2.62 -3.32 34.82
N ILE A 4 2.68 -2.53 33.76
CA ILE A 4 1.79 -1.38 33.55
C ILE A 4 0.38 -1.89 33.22
N LYS A 5 -0.59 -1.66 34.11
CA LYS A 5 -2.02 -1.95 33.86
C LYS A 5 -2.61 -0.88 32.93
N LYS A 6 -3.18 -1.30 31.80
CA LYS A 6 -3.97 -0.41 30.90
C LYS A 6 -5.34 -0.06 31.55
N PRO A 7 -5.87 1.17 31.32
CA PRO A 7 -5.34 2.28 30.56
C PRO A 7 -4.37 3.16 31.38
N THR A 8 -3.29 3.61 30.74
CA THR A 8 -2.29 4.50 31.34
C THR A 8 -2.45 5.89 30.75
N SER A 9 -2.60 6.93 31.58
CA SER A 9 -2.68 8.32 31.08
C SER A 9 -1.34 8.76 30.46
N PRO A 10 -1.35 9.66 29.46
CA PRO A 10 -0.12 10.17 28.83
C PRO A 10 0.88 10.75 29.85
N GLU A 11 0.39 11.40 30.90
CA GLU A 11 1.20 11.96 31.98
C GLU A 11 2.00 10.88 32.73
N LYS A 12 1.40 9.75 33.00
CA LYS A 12 2.03 8.64 33.69
C LYS A 12 3.12 7.96 32.84
N ILE A 13 2.97 8.00 31.50
CA ILE A 13 3.99 7.51 30.57
C ILE A 13 5.19 8.46 30.58
N LEU A 14 4.95 9.77 30.58
CA LEU A 14 6.01 10.80 30.65
C LEU A 14 6.79 10.72 31.97
N ASP A 15 6.10 10.50 33.09
CA ASP A 15 6.73 10.31 34.39
C ASP A 15 7.68 9.08 34.39
N ILE A 16 7.23 7.96 33.86
CA ILE A 16 8.03 6.75 33.73
C ILE A 16 9.25 6.99 32.82
N LEU A 17 9.06 7.62 31.66
CA LEU A 17 10.15 7.94 30.75
C LEU A 17 11.18 8.87 31.36
N SER A 18 10.75 9.81 32.22
CA SER A 18 11.62 10.70 32.98
C SER A 18 12.42 9.95 34.04
N GLU A 19 11.80 9.02 34.75
CA GLU A 19 12.45 8.19 35.80
C GLU A 19 13.55 7.29 35.21
N TYR A 20 13.36 6.80 33.98
CA TYR A 20 14.38 6.01 33.27
C TYR A 20 15.38 6.86 32.46
N GLY A 21 15.31 8.18 32.56
CA GLY A 21 16.23 9.10 31.86
C GLY A 21 16.07 9.15 30.34
N LEU A 22 14.94 8.64 29.83
CA LEU A 22 14.59 8.60 28.41
C LEU A 22 13.84 9.87 27.95
N TYR A 23 13.42 10.71 28.89
CA TYR A 23 12.73 11.99 28.63
C TYR A 23 13.20 13.05 29.64
N ARG A 24 13.54 14.24 29.15
CA ARG A 24 13.85 15.41 30.00
C ARG A 24 12.87 16.53 29.64
N PRO A 25 12.13 17.09 30.61
CA PRO A 25 11.18 18.20 30.37
C PRO A 25 11.82 19.43 29.73
N ASP A 26 13.13 19.64 29.94
CA ASP A 26 13.86 20.81 29.46
C ASP A 26 14.29 20.71 27.97
N ASP A 27 14.16 19.56 27.34
CA ASP A 27 14.51 19.37 25.91
C ASP A 27 13.37 19.85 24.96
N VAL A 28 12.24 20.33 25.49
CA VAL A 28 11.08 20.81 24.73
C VAL A 28 11.08 22.33 24.53
N ILE A 29 12.17 23.02 24.81
CA ILE A 29 12.25 24.46 24.52
C ILE A 29 13.00 24.67 23.21
N ALA A 30 12.24 25.07 22.21
CA ALA A 30 12.60 25.70 20.94
C ALA A 30 12.49 24.83 19.67
N GLN A 31 11.28 24.51 19.31
CA GLN A 31 10.85 24.69 17.93
C GLN A 31 9.34 24.93 17.95
N LYS A 32 8.96 26.21 18.00
CA LYS A 32 7.64 26.64 17.62
C LYS A 32 7.53 26.32 16.13
N PRO A 33 6.64 25.42 15.70
CA PRO A 33 6.42 25.23 14.27
C PRO A 33 5.93 26.57 13.74
N GLU A 34 6.60 27.10 12.72
CA GLU A 34 6.00 28.14 11.89
C GLU A 34 4.63 27.63 11.43
N PRO A 35 3.60 28.47 11.39
CA PRO A 35 2.31 28.06 10.90
C PRO A 35 2.51 27.57 9.46
N ALA A 36 2.44 26.25 9.26
CA ALA A 36 2.26 25.69 7.94
C ALA A 36 1.02 26.35 7.36
N ASP A 37 1.14 26.82 6.15
CA ASP A 37 0.09 27.45 5.36
C ASP A 37 -1.19 26.59 5.44
N GLU A 38 -2.16 27.01 6.25
CA GLU A 38 -3.43 26.33 6.51
C GLU A 38 -4.39 26.50 5.32
N SER A 39 -3.92 26.25 4.11
CA SER A 39 -4.76 26.19 2.92
C SER A 39 -4.86 24.82 2.25
N VAL A 40 -4.47 23.75 2.95
CA VAL A 40 -4.90 22.39 2.58
C VAL A 40 -6.31 22.24 3.12
N SER A 41 -7.30 22.35 2.24
CA SER A 41 -8.71 22.28 2.59
C SER A 41 -9.01 21.08 3.50
N ASP A 42 -9.72 21.29 4.60
CA ASP A 42 -10.19 20.23 5.54
C ASP A 42 -10.87 19.05 4.82
N GLU A 43 -11.44 19.27 3.64
CA GLU A 43 -12.06 18.27 2.79
C GLU A 43 -11.06 17.23 2.23
N ASN A 44 -9.83 17.64 1.84
CA ASN A 44 -8.81 16.72 1.34
C ASN A 44 -8.22 15.83 2.44
N ILE A 45 -8.13 16.32 3.66
CA ILE A 45 -7.69 15.54 4.82
C ILE A 45 -8.74 14.47 5.14
N SER A 46 -10.02 14.81 5.02
CA SER A 46 -11.14 13.89 5.23
C SER A 46 -11.17 12.76 4.17
N LEU A 47 -10.95 13.07 2.89
CA LEU A 47 -10.93 12.06 1.81
C LEU A 47 -9.80 11.05 1.98
N THR A 48 -8.58 11.52 2.15
CA THR A 48 -7.41 10.63 2.32
C THR A 48 -7.51 9.79 3.59
N GLY A 49 -8.00 10.37 4.68
CA GLY A 49 -8.24 9.65 5.94
C GLY A 49 -9.30 8.56 5.78
N CYS A 50 -10.44 8.88 5.16
CA CYS A 50 -11.50 7.91 4.89
C CYS A 50 -11.01 6.78 3.99
N LEU A 51 -10.29 7.09 2.92
CA LEU A 51 -9.72 6.10 2.01
C LEU A 51 -8.65 5.24 2.70
N GLN A 52 -7.88 5.81 3.62
CA GLN A 52 -6.89 5.04 4.39
C GLN A 52 -7.55 4.00 5.28
N GLU A 53 -8.65 4.33 5.96
CA GLU A 53 -9.41 3.37 6.75
C GLU A 53 -10.03 2.27 5.88
N MET A 54 -10.61 2.64 4.74
CA MET A 54 -11.17 1.68 3.80
C MET A 54 -10.10 0.78 3.19
N ALA A 55 -8.94 1.35 2.83
CA ALA A 55 -7.80 0.59 2.34
C ALA A 55 -7.28 -0.38 3.40
N ASN A 56 -7.26 0.03 4.67
CA ASN A 56 -6.87 -0.83 5.79
C ASN A 56 -7.79 -2.05 5.92
N VAL A 57 -9.10 -1.86 5.80
CA VAL A 57 -10.08 -2.97 5.82
C VAL A 57 -9.90 -3.88 4.58
N ALA A 58 -9.80 -3.30 3.38
CA ALA A 58 -9.63 -4.05 2.14
C ALA A 58 -8.30 -4.83 2.11
N MET A 59 -7.22 -4.22 2.59
CA MET A 59 -5.92 -4.85 2.76
C MET A 59 -5.99 -6.05 3.70
N GLY A 60 -6.66 -5.90 4.85
CA GLY A 60 -6.85 -6.98 5.80
C GLY A 60 -7.60 -8.17 5.21
N GLN A 61 -8.63 -7.92 4.39
CA GLN A 61 -9.37 -8.97 3.69
C GLN A 61 -8.51 -9.69 2.65
N ALA A 62 -7.70 -8.95 1.89
CA ALA A 62 -6.79 -9.54 0.91
C ALA A 62 -5.70 -10.40 1.58
N ALA A 63 -5.15 -9.91 2.68
CA ALA A 63 -4.16 -10.64 3.45
C ALA A 63 -4.74 -11.90 4.13
N ASP A 64 -5.96 -11.85 4.67
CA ASP A 64 -6.62 -13.03 5.23
C ASP A 64 -6.82 -14.13 4.16
N LEU A 65 -7.21 -13.73 2.94
CA LEU A 65 -7.33 -14.67 1.82
C LEU A 65 -5.97 -15.31 1.48
N LEU A 66 -4.93 -14.49 1.35
CA LEU A 66 -3.58 -14.95 1.01
C LEU A 66 -3.00 -15.82 2.14
N ALA A 67 -3.17 -15.42 3.39
CA ALA A 67 -2.70 -16.16 4.57
C ALA A 67 -3.32 -17.56 4.65
N ARG A 68 -4.62 -17.67 4.36
CA ARG A 68 -5.30 -18.99 4.32
C ARG A 68 -4.88 -19.85 3.14
N LEU A 69 -4.60 -19.22 1.98
CA LEU A 69 -4.16 -19.94 0.79
C LEU A 69 -2.77 -20.55 0.98
N LEU A 70 -1.87 -19.78 1.59
CA LEU A 70 -0.47 -20.16 1.76
C LEU A 70 -0.18 -20.84 3.12
N ASP A 71 -1.13 -20.84 4.05
CA ASP A 71 -0.98 -21.31 5.45
C ASP A 71 0.17 -20.59 6.18
N VAL A 72 0.23 -19.26 6.03
CA VAL A 72 1.29 -18.40 6.60
C VAL A 72 0.70 -17.23 7.37
N PHE A 73 1.54 -16.54 8.13
CA PHE A 73 1.21 -15.26 8.76
C PHE A 73 1.70 -14.09 7.89
N ILE A 74 0.84 -13.08 7.69
CA ILE A 74 1.16 -11.90 6.87
C ILE A 74 1.20 -10.67 7.76
N THR A 75 2.34 -9.98 7.74
CA THR A 75 2.51 -8.70 8.42
C THR A 75 2.00 -7.57 7.52
N LEU A 76 1.13 -6.73 8.09
CA LEU A 76 0.50 -5.62 7.39
C LEU A 76 0.84 -4.31 8.09
N PRO A 77 1.58 -3.42 7.46
CA PRO A 77 1.71 -2.04 7.91
C PRO A 77 0.43 -1.26 7.61
N VAL A 78 0.33 -0.05 8.15
CA VAL A 78 -0.77 0.86 7.81
C VAL A 78 -0.61 1.31 6.34
N PRO A 79 -1.65 1.20 5.51
CA PRO A 79 -1.59 1.66 4.13
C PRO A 79 -1.36 3.18 4.07
N ARG A 80 -0.66 3.64 3.05
CA ARG A 80 -0.39 5.06 2.84
C ARG A 80 -1.26 5.57 1.70
N VAL A 81 -2.03 6.62 1.96
CA VAL A 81 -2.88 7.28 0.95
C VAL A 81 -2.40 8.70 0.75
N ALA A 82 -2.11 9.09 -0.48
CA ALA A 82 -1.60 10.41 -0.81
C ALA A 82 -2.00 10.85 -2.22
N MET A 83 -2.17 12.17 -2.40
CA MET A 83 -2.14 12.79 -3.72
C MET A 83 -0.69 13.07 -4.07
N ILE A 84 -0.19 12.48 -5.13
CA ILE A 84 1.21 12.59 -5.56
C ILE A 84 1.31 12.89 -7.05
N ALA A 85 2.36 13.60 -7.44
CA ALA A 85 2.74 13.67 -8.83
C ALA A 85 3.37 12.34 -9.27
N HIS A 86 3.18 11.95 -10.52
CA HIS A 86 3.77 10.71 -11.04
C HIS A 86 5.30 10.67 -10.87
N SER A 87 5.98 11.81 -11.05
CA SER A 87 7.42 11.94 -10.82
C SER A 87 7.83 11.71 -9.35
N GLU A 88 6.98 12.10 -8.41
CA GLU A 88 7.23 11.88 -6.98
C GLU A 88 7.07 10.41 -6.60
N LEU A 89 6.07 9.72 -7.18
CA LEU A 89 5.90 8.27 -7.01
C LEU A 89 7.17 7.53 -7.45
N ALA A 90 7.67 7.81 -8.65
CA ALA A 90 8.88 7.19 -9.17
C ALA A 90 10.09 7.45 -8.28
N MET A 91 10.26 8.67 -7.75
CA MET A 91 11.34 9.01 -6.82
C MET A 91 11.21 8.28 -5.49
N ALA A 92 10.01 8.23 -4.90
CA ALA A 92 9.76 7.57 -3.62
C ALA A 92 10.05 6.06 -3.70
N LEU A 93 9.55 5.41 -4.76
CA LEU A 93 9.78 3.97 -4.98
C LEU A 93 11.26 3.66 -5.26
N ASN A 94 11.96 4.48 -6.04
CA ASN A 94 13.39 4.32 -6.27
C ASN A 94 14.22 4.50 -4.99
N ALA A 95 13.84 5.42 -4.11
CA ALA A 95 14.52 5.63 -2.84
C ALA A 95 14.34 4.43 -1.89
N ALA A 96 13.17 3.81 -1.90
CA ALA A 96 12.87 2.61 -1.10
C ALA A 96 13.57 1.35 -1.64
N ALA A 97 13.76 1.27 -2.95
CA ALA A 97 14.20 0.07 -3.66
C ALA A 97 15.71 -0.17 -3.71
N SER A 98 16.52 0.71 -3.11
CA SER A 98 18.00 0.74 -3.21
C SER A 98 18.66 -0.58 -3.63
N GLN A 99 18.99 -0.72 -4.92
CA GLN A 99 19.78 -1.80 -5.55
C GLN A 99 19.11 -3.19 -5.68
N ARG A 100 17.81 -3.32 -5.44
CA ARG A 100 17.09 -4.57 -5.69
C ARG A 100 16.48 -4.56 -7.09
N SER A 101 16.38 -5.73 -7.72
CA SER A 101 15.58 -5.93 -8.92
C SER A 101 14.17 -6.38 -8.55
N TYR A 102 13.25 -5.98 -9.39
CA TYR A 102 11.82 -6.25 -9.22
C TYR A 102 11.22 -6.77 -10.51
N SER A 103 10.16 -7.53 -10.34
CA SER A 103 9.26 -7.91 -11.42
C SER A 103 7.90 -7.27 -11.14
N ALA A 104 7.21 -6.83 -12.18
CA ALA A 104 5.98 -6.07 -11.99
C ALA A 104 4.85 -6.50 -12.90
N VAL A 105 3.64 -6.48 -12.35
CA VAL A 105 2.37 -6.67 -13.06
C VAL A 105 1.50 -5.44 -12.87
N CYS A 106 0.85 -5.00 -13.96
CA CYS A 106 -0.14 -3.95 -13.95
C CYS A 106 -1.49 -4.47 -14.42
N GLN A 107 -2.57 -4.00 -13.81
CA GLN A 107 -3.94 -4.30 -14.21
C GLN A 107 -4.83 -3.07 -14.04
N GLY A 108 -5.41 -2.61 -15.14
CA GLY A 108 -6.39 -1.52 -15.11
C GLY A 108 -7.70 -1.96 -14.47
N PHE A 109 -8.38 -1.04 -13.81
CA PHE A 109 -9.73 -1.27 -13.28
C PHE A 109 -10.64 -0.05 -13.51
N THR A 110 -11.93 -0.31 -13.61
CA THR A 110 -12.95 0.73 -13.75
C THR A 110 -14.24 0.34 -13.05
N GLY A 111 -14.97 1.31 -12.49
CA GLY A 111 -16.29 1.13 -11.91
C GLY A 111 -16.91 2.46 -11.46
N ALA A 112 -18.20 2.70 -11.71
CA ALA A 112 -18.93 3.90 -11.30
C ALA A 112 -18.23 5.23 -11.67
N SER A 113 -17.61 5.31 -12.85
CA SER A 113 -16.78 6.44 -13.31
C SER A 113 -15.50 6.68 -12.49
N ILE A 114 -15.06 5.71 -11.72
CA ILE A 114 -13.74 5.66 -11.09
C ILE A 114 -12.88 4.76 -11.96
N ALA A 115 -11.68 5.21 -12.29
CA ALA A 115 -10.71 4.47 -13.08
C ALA A 115 -9.32 4.54 -12.45
N GLY A 116 -8.57 3.48 -12.61
CA GLY A 116 -7.22 3.42 -12.08
C GLY A 116 -6.46 2.19 -12.54
N GLU A 117 -5.27 2.04 -12.02
CA GLU A 117 -4.36 0.93 -12.26
C GLU A 117 -3.88 0.35 -10.93
N ALA A 118 -3.86 -0.97 -10.85
CA ALA A 118 -3.25 -1.71 -9.76
C ALA A 118 -1.90 -2.24 -10.23
N LEU A 119 -0.83 -1.95 -9.50
CA LEU A 119 0.52 -2.43 -9.76
C LEU A 119 0.97 -3.32 -8.61
N LEU A 120 1.52 -4.47 -8.92
CA LEU A 120 2.26 -5.31 -8.00
C LEU A 120 3.74 -5.23 -8.34
N LEU A 121 4.54 -4.76 -7.38
CA LEU A 121 6.00 -4.79 -7.45
C LEU A 121 6.48 -5.94 -6.57
N PHE A 122 7.04 -6.96 -7.17
CA PHE A 122 7.48 -8.17 -6.51
C PHE A 122 9.01 -8.22 -6.49
N SER A 123 9.59 -8.32 -5.29
CA SER A 123 11.05 -8.43 -5.17
C SER A 123 11.55 -9.75 -5.76
N ASP A 124 12.54 -9.71 -6.63
CA ASP A 124 13.09 -10.93 -7.26
C ASP A 124 13.65 -11.92 -6.25
N SER A 125 14.11 -11.44 -5.09
CA SER A 125 14.55 -12.31 -3.98
C SER A 125 13.42 -13.12 -3.34
N SER A 126 12.17 -12.81 -3.64
CA SER A 126 10.98 -13.44 -3.05
C SER A 126 10.42 -14.61 -3.87
N PHE A 127 10.91 -14.81 -5.11
CA PHE A 127 10.34 -15.83 -6.00
C PHE A 127 10.50 -17.26 -5.50
N ASP A 128 11.69 -17.63 -5.02
CA ASP A 128 11.96 -19.00 -4.59
C ASP A 128 11.09 -19.37 -3.39
N ASP A 129 10.97 -18.48 -2.40
CA ASP A 129 10.14 -18.72 -1.21
C ASP A 129 8.64 -18.73 -1.57
N MET A 130 8.20 -17.82 -2.46
CA MET A 130 6.81 -17.79 -2.89
C MET A 130 6.43 -19.01 -3.73
N ALA A 131 7.30 -19.47 -4.65
CA ALA A 131 7.07 -20.66 -5.42
C ALA A 131 6.95 -21.90 -4.52
N ALA A 132 7.77 -21.99 -3.48
CA ALA A 132 7.68 -23.04 -2.47
C ALA A 132 6.35 -23.00 -1.70
N LEU A 133 5.90 -21.80 -1.29
CA LEU A 133 4.61 -21.61 -0.61
C LEU A 133 3.42 -21.98 -1.51
N LEU A 134 3.47 -21.67 -2.80
CA LEU A 134 2.46 -22.05 -3.79
C LEU A 134 2.55 -23.50 -4.23
N GLN A 135 3.57 -24.24 -3.76
CA GLN A 135 3.83 -25.64 -4.10
C GLN A 135 4.03 -25.88 -5.60
N TYR A 136 4.68 -24.94 -6.27
CA TYR A 136 5.03 -25.05 -7.68
C TYR A 136 6.31 -25.88 -7.88
N GLU A 137 6.26 -26.83 -8.79
CA GLU A 137 7.36 -27.76 -9.11
C GLU A 137 7.83 -27.62 -10.57
N ASP A 138 7.75 -26.44 -11.18
CA ASP A 138 8.15 -26.32 -12.59
C ASP A 138 9.69 -26.30 -12.73
N ALA A 139 10.18 -27.04 -13.74
CA ALA A 139 11.57 -27.08 -14.11
C ALA A 139 12.03 -25.82 -14.88
N ASN A 140 11.11 -25.02 -15.41
CA ASN A 140 11.39 -23.79 -16.14
C ASN A 140 11.20 -22.58 -15.22
N ARG A 141 12.29 -22.01 -14.75
CA ARG A 141 12.29 -20.88 -13.81
C ARG A 141 11.55 -19.66 -14.36
N ASP A 142 11.77 -19.29 -15.61
CA ASP A 142 11.15 -18.08 -16.19
C ASP A 142 9.62 -18.24 -16.28
N ALA A 143 9.13 -19.42 -16.63
CA ALA A 143 7.69 -19.71 -16.66
C ALA A 143 7.10 -19.71 -15.24
N LEU A 144 7.80 -20.29 -14.28
CA LEU A 144 7.42 -20.31 -12.87
C LEU A 144 7.28 -18.91 -12.29
N GLU A 145 8.23 -18.02 -12.54
CA GLU A 145 8.20 -16.65 -12.04
C GLU A 145 7.02 -15.86 -12.61
N VAL A 146 6.70 -16.03 -13.89
CA VAL A 146 5.51 -15.42 -14.49
C VAL A 146 4.22 -15.96 -13.85
N GLU A 147 4.14 -17.26 -13.59
CA GLU A 147 2.98 -17.88 -12.96
C GLU A 147 2.78 -17.36 -11.53
N VAL A 148 3.85 -17.30 -10.73
CA VAL A 148 3.84 -16.70 -9.39
C VAL A 148 3.34 -15.25 -9.44
N LEU A 149 3.88 -14.43 -10.35
CA LEU A 149 3.48 -13.03 -10.50
C LEU A 149 2.00 -12.88 -10.85
N MET A 150 1.51 -13.69 -11.80
CA MET A 150 0.14 -13.62 -12.26
C MET A 150 -0.84 -14.06 -11.18
N ASP A 151 -0.52 -15.11 -10.43
CA ASP A 151 -1.38 -15.60 -9.36
C ASP A 151 -1.40 -14.65 -8.18
N MET A 152 -0.24 -14.14 -7.74
CA MET A 152 -0.16 -13.15 -6.67
C MET A 152 -0.91 -11.87 -7.03
N SER A 153 -0.72 -11.36 -8.26
CA SER A 153 -1.44 -10.15 -8.71
C SER A 153 -2.95 -10.39 -8.76
N SER A 154 -3.40 -11.52 -9.27
CA SER A 154 -4.83 -11.85 -9.37
C SER A 154 -5.49 -11.93 -8.00
N ILE A 155 -4.83 -12.56 -7.02
CA ILE A 155 -5.33 -12.68 -5.65
C ILE A 155 -5.38 -11.31 -4.98
N LEU A 156 -4.27 -10.57 -4.99
CA LEU A 156 -4.16 -9.30 -4.28
C LEU A 156 -5.05 -8.22 -4.91
N PHE A 157 -5.00 -8.03 -6.24
CA PHE A 157 -5.85 -7.04 -6.92
C PHE A 157 -7.33 -7.37 -6.76
N GLY A 158 -7.70 -8.64 -7.00
CA GLY A 158 -9.10 -9.07 -6.90
C GLY A 158 -9.66 -8.89 -5.50
N ALA A 159 -8.95 -9.34 -4.48
CA ALA A 159 -9.40 -9.25 -3.09
C ALA A 159 -9.42 -7.80 -2.58
N PHE A 160 -8.37 -7.02 -2.87
CA PHE A 160 -8.29 -5.62 -2.44
C PHE A 160 -9.37 -4.76 -3.11
N LEU A 161 -9.47 -4.79 -4.43
CA LEU A 161 -10.46 -3.99 -5.17
C LEU A 161 -11.89 -4.43 -4.87
N LYS A 162 -12.12 -5.73 -4.63
CA LYS A 162 -13.40 -6.19 -4.13
C LYS A 162 -13.71 -5.61 -2.74
N GLY A 163 -12.77 -5.72 -1.79
CA GLY A 163 -12.93 -5.20 -0.45
C GLY A 163 -13.15 -3.68 -0.40
N LEU A 164 -12.45 -2.94 -1.24
CA LEU A 164 -12.63 -1.49 -1.39
C LEU A 164 -14.00 -1.17 -2.01
N GLY A 165 -14.37 -1.88 -3.07
CA GLY A 165 -15.64 -1.69 -3.76
C GLY A 165 -16.86 -2.07 -2.92
N ASP A 166 -16.79 -3.15 -2.15
CA ASP A 166 -17.87 -3.58 -1.25
C ASP A 166 -18.19 -2.50 -0.19
N GLN A 167 -17.18 -1.75 0.29
CA GLN A 167 -17.38 -0.65 1.24
C GLN A 167 -18.04 0.59 0.60
N MET A 168 -17.90 0.78 -0.71
CA MET A 168 -18.48 1.91 -1.47
C MET A 168 -19.73 1.53 -2.25
N ASP A 169 -20.20 0.28 -2.16
CA ASP A 169 -21.24 -0.29 -3.04
C ASP A 169 -20.91 -0.15 -4.54
N ILE A 170 -19.63 -0.28 -4.89
CA ILE A 170 -19.12 -0.17 -6.25
C ILE A 170 -18.55 -1.53 -6.69
N LYS A 171 -18.89 -1.95 -7.91
CA LYS A 171 -18.26 -3.11 -8.55
C LYS A 171 -17.21 -2.63 -9.55
N PHE A 172 -15.96 -2.96 -9.28
CA PHE A 172 -14.87 -2.73 -10.22
C PHE A 172 -14.77 -3.86 -11.23
N GLY A 173 -14.71 -3.50 -12.51
CA GLY A 173 -14.31 -4.39 -13.59
C GLY A 173 -12.80 -4.32 -13.78
N LEU A 174 -12.15 -5.46 -13.91
CA LEU A 174 -10.71 -5.57 -14.10
C LEU A 174 -10.38 -5.84 -15.57
N SER A 175 -9.33 -5.20 -16.10
CA SER A 175 -8.76 -5.53 -17.40
C SER A 175 -7.93 -6.83 -17.33
N HIS A 176 -7.29 -7.21 -18.43
CA HIS A 176 -6.29 -8.28 -18.37
C HIS A 176 -5.02 -7.78 -17.69
N PRO A 177 -4.40 -8.58 -16.79
CA PRO A 177 -3.12 -8.26 -16.21
C PRO A 177 -2.01 -8.27 -17.27
N THR A 178 -1.06 -7.38 -17.14
CA THR A 178 0.09 -7.23 -18.06
C THR A 178 1.38 -7.23 -17.25
N VAL A 179 2.32 -8.09 -17.59
CA VAL A 179 3.67 -8.06 -17.02
C VAL A 179 4.41 -6.86 -17.62
N LEU A 180 4.79 -5.90 -16.79
CA LEU A 180 5.53 -4.70 -17.20
C LEU A 180 7.00 -5.00 -17.47
N GLY A 181 7.56 -5.94 -16.73
CA GLY A 181 8.93 -6.38 -16.84
C GLY A 181 9.31 -7.33 -15.71
N GLN A 182 10.41 -8.05 -15.91
CA GLN A 182 11.03 -8.93 -14.93
C GLN A 182 12.49 -8.55 -14.74
N HIS A 183 13.00 -8.68 -13.51
CA HIS A 183 14.39 -8.42 -13.16
C HIS A 183 14.88 -7.01 -13.56
N ARG A 184 14.03 -6.00 -13.30
CA ARG A 184 14.28 -4.59 -13.65
C ARG A 184 14.42 -3.73 -12.40
N GLN A 185 15.07 -2.58 -12.60
CA GLN A 185 14.98 -1.51 -11.60
C GLN A 185 13.57 -0.89 -11.63
N ILE A 186 13.09 -0.43 -10.49
CA ILE A 186 11.75 0.19 -10.40
C ILE A 186 11.58 1.36 -11.37
N ALA A 187 12.62 2.17 -11.57
CA ALA A 187 12.59 3.27 -12.53
C ALA A 187 12.20 2.81 -13.93
N ASP A 188 12.81 1.72 -14.40
CA ASP A 188 12.56 1.17 -15.75
C ASP A 188 11.12 0.62 -15.86
N LEU A 189 10.58 0.04 -14.77
CA LEU A 189 9.22 -0.49 -14.73
C LEU A 189 8.16 0.60 -14.79
N LEU A 190 8.45 1.77 -14.24
CA LEU A 190 7.52 2.91 -14.19
C LEU A 190 7.65 3.84 -15.40
N GLU A 191 8.68 3.73 -16.23
CA GLU A 191 8.87 4.58 -17.41
C GLU A 191 7.69 4.53 -18.40
N HIS A 192 7.00 3.40 -18.51
CA HIS A 192 5.86 3.23 -19.41
C HIS A 192 4.58 3.94 -18.93
N HIS A 193 4.54 4.40 -17.68
CA HIS A 193 3.40 5.10 -17.07
C HIS A 193 3.56 6.62 -17.10
N GLN A 194 4.45 7.15 -17.98
CA GLN A 194 4.81 8.57 -18.04
C GLN A 194 3.66 9.46 -18.54
N HIS A 195 2.77 9.82 -17.64
CA HIS A 195 1.97 11.05 -17.75
C HIS A 195 2.57 12.10 -16.81
N GLN A 196 3.63 12.76 -17.25
CA GLN A 196 4.61 13.50 -16.45
C GLN A 196 4.06 14.63 -15.55
N ASP A 197 2.84 15.08 -15.75
CA ASP A 197 2.27 16.25 -15.04
C ASP A 197 0.91 15.97 -14.36
N GLN A 198 0.44 14.72 -14.33
CA GLN A 198 -0.83 14.40 -13.71
C GLN A 198 -0.65 14.03 -12.23
N GLN A 199 -1.47 14.61 -11.38
CA GLN A 199 -1.64 14.15 -10.01
C GLN A 199 -2.42 12.84 -10.01
N LEU A 200 -1.99 11.92 -9.15
CA LEU A 200 -2.60 10.63 -8.91
C LEU A 200 -2.97 10.53 -7.43
N LEU A 201 -4.08 9.90 -7.14
CA LEU A 201 -4.35 9.44 -5.80
C LEU A 201 -3.76 8.04 -5.66
N SER A 202 -2.73 7.89 -4.83
CA SER A 202 -2.06 6.61 -4.60
C SER A 202 -2.48 5.98 -3.28
N ILE A 203 -2.64 4.66 -3.28
CA ILE A 203 -2.73 3.82 -2.09
C ILE A 203 -1.58 2.84 -2.18
N GLU A 204 -0.67 2.91 -1.21
CA GLU A 204 0.50 2.05 -1.12
C GLU A 204 0.32 1.04 0.02
N ILE A 205 0.55 -0.22 -0.26
CA ILE A 205 0.45 -1.33 0.69
C ILE A 205 1.67 -2.21 0.52
N ASN A 206 2.43 -2.40 1.59
CA ASN A 206 3.53 -3.33 1.64
C ASN A 206 3.06 -4.64 2.28
N TYR A 207 3.24 -5.77 1.61
CA TYR A 207 2.97 -7.10 2.13
C TYR A 207 4.29 -7.80 2.45
N GLU A 208 4.39 -8.32 3.65
CA GLU A 208 5.53 -9.12 4.11
C GLU A 208 5.03 -10.42 4.72
N ILE A 209 5.57 -11.55 4.28
CA ILE A 209 5.24 -12.86 4.85
C ILE A 209 6.26 -13.17 5.94
N GLU A 210 5.76 -13.36 7.18
CA GLU A 210 6.57 -13.68 8.34
C GLU A 210 7.29 -15.02 8.15
N ASP A 211 8.52 -15.12 8.62
CA ASP A 211 9.39 -16.30 8.49
C ASP A 211 9.80 -16.68 7.05
N HIS A 212 9.42 -15.88 6.04
CA HIS A 212 9.79 -16.05 4.64
C HIS A 212 10.38 -14.74 4.09
N ASN A 213 11.30 -14.86 3.15
CA ASN A 213 11.87 -13.69 2.49
C ASN A 213 10.95 -13.21 1.33
N VAL A 214 9.66 -13.00 1.63
CA VAL A 214 8.68 -12.56 0.65
C VAL A 214 8.23 -11.14 0.98
N VAL A 215 8.52 -10.23 0.06
CA VAL A 215 8.10 -8.83 0.12
C VAL A 215 7.52 -8.43 -1.23
N CYS A 216 6.35 -7.84 -1.20
CA CYS A 216 5.75 -7.23 -2.39
C CYS A 216 4.99 -5.95 -2.03
N ASP A 217 5.02 -4.99 -2.96
CA ASP A 217 4.32 -3.73 -2.82
C ASP A 217 3.13 -3.70 -3.77
N LEU A 218 1.94 -3.48 -3.22
CA LEU A 218 0.72 -3.22 -3.96
C LEU A 218 0.48 -1.72 -4.03
N LEU A 219 0.39 -1.20 -5.25
CA LEU A 219 0.09 0.20 -5.53
C LEU A 219 -1.24 0.27 -6.26
N ILE A 220 -2.17 1.06 -5.74
CA ILE A 220 -3.42 1.41 -6.42
C ILE A 220 -3.33 2.88 -6.81
N LEU A 221 -3.33 3.13 -8.09
CA LEU A 221 -3.20 4.46 -8.67
C LEU A 221 -4.54 4.86 -9.30
N LEU A 222 -5.17 5.88 -8.77
CA LEU A 222 -6.42 6.41 -9.26
C LEU A 222 -6.17 7.73 -9.99
N THR A 223 -6.85 7.92 -11.12
CA THR A 223 -6.73 9.15 -11.90
C THR A 223 -7.32 10.34 -11.13
N ALA A 224 -6.80 11.54 -11.34
CA ALA A 224 -7.34 12.77 -10.74
C ALA A 224 -8.82 12.96 -11.04
N ASP A 225 -9.28 12.56 -12.23
CA ASP A 225 -10.68 12.63 -12.64
C ASP A 225 -11.60 11.71 -11.82
N SER A 226 -11.04 10.69 -11.15
CA SER A 226 -11.76 9.80 -10.26
C SER A 226 -12.03 10.40 -8.88
N VAL A 227 -11.24 11.40 -8.45
CA VAL A 227 -11.33 12.00 -7.10
C VAL A 227 -12.72 12.57 -6.79
N PRO A 228 -13.35 13.38 -7.66
CA PRO A 228 -14.70 13.92 -7.37
C PRO A 228 -15.77 12.83 -7.22
N ARG A 229 -15.59 11.69 -7.90
CA ARG A 229 -16.49 10.55 -7.78
C ARG A 229 -16.28 9.77 -6.50
N LEU A 230 -15.02 9.64 -6.08
CA LEU A 230 -14.68 9.07 -4.77
C LEU A 230 -15.25 9.92 -3.64
N GLU A 231 -15.07 11.24 -3.68
CA GLU A 231 -15.67 12.17 -2.71
C GLU A 231 -17.19 12.01 -2.62
N GLN A 232 -17.86 11.93 -3.76
CA GLN A 232 -19.30 11.71 -3.80
C GLN A 232 -19.71 10.34 -3.22
N ALA A 233 -18.95 9.29 -3.52
CA ALA A 233 -19.21 7.95 -2.98
C ALA A 233 -18.96 7.85 -1.48
N LEU A 234 -18.06 8.68 -0.95
CA LEU A 234 -17.67 8.69 0.46
C LEU A 234 -18.44 9.70 1.30
N ALA A 235 -19.12 10.68 0.67
CA ALA A 235 -19.83 11.75 1.37
C ALA A 235 -20.82 11.22 2.43
N TYR A 236 -21.45 10.06 2.18
CA TYR A 236 -22.38 9.45 3.13
C TYR A 236 -21.70 8.68 4.30
N LEU A 237 -20.38 8.49 4.24
CA LEU A 237 -19.62 7.85 5.32
C LEU A 237 -19.02 8.88 6.29
N VAL A 238 -19.04 10.15 5.93
CA VAL A 238 -18.45 11.26 6.71
C VAL A 238 -19.53 12.02 7.54
N GLU A 239 -20.83 11.75 7.28
CA GLU A 239 -21.94 12.23 8.10
C GLU A 239 -22.17 11.31 9.33
#